data_9af2a9be356381f3c3520a6352bfbe99
#
_entry.id   9af2a9be356381f3c3520a6352bfbe99
#
_cell.length_a   1.000
_cell.length_b   1.000
_cell.length_c   1.000
_cell.angle_alpha   90.00
_cell.angle_beta   90.00
_cell.angle_gamma   90.00
#
_symmetry.space_group_name_H-M   'P 1'
#
loop_
_entity.id
_entity.type
_entity.pdbx_description
1 polymer ?
#
loop_
_entity_poly.entity_id
_entity_poly.type
_entity_poly.pdbx_seq_one_letter_code
_entity_poly.pdbx_strand_id
1 'polypeptide(L)'
;MKQETGRLKEILHVLNQHKVTHGINPEKLCSILEDLGPTYVKLGQIMSMRSDILSEKYCHELARLRTDVKPMSFNEIWKILNKELHNDPGQLFQKINQIPVGCASIAQVHEAVLGDGSKVVLKIQRPQIKQIMAEDIALLKKASGFLNFATGTGELIDFRKVIDELWETSKEEMDFEKEAQYLERFYENQKDVAYVTCPKVYKEYSNEHLLVMSYVDGIQIDHIEELDRNGYDRKEIAQKTAQNYCKQILADGFFHADPHPGNLWISGGQIVWLDLGMAGDLSEHYRAIMKRAITAILKNDIYELKNAFLSFGKPTEKIDHASLYTDLDDMVGKYMNMDFGTMDLGELMEDAIGLLKKHKIAIEPDITLLARSMVTMEGTLKLCSPEVNMIQILTSYMSANMFHEIDIKKEIRHALRDIYGSSKKSLEIPAQVSDLLNITKNGQVRVNIESAQIEKAGRELKKGFDHLLLVLIVMALWFSSAILCLSDVTPRVLGMPYLSVAGFISGFLIILYVLIHMLIQRKK
;
A
#
# COMPACT_ATOMS: atom_id res chain seq x y z
N MET A 1 34.12 24.48 -0.54
CA MET A 1 34.19 25.83 -1.14
C MET A 1 34.82 25.88 -2.53
N LYS A 2 36.10 25.42 -2.79
CA LYS A 2 36.65 25.46 -4.15
C LYS A 2 35.95 24.54 -5.15
N GLN A 3 35.53 23.33 -4.74
CA GLN A 3 34.81 22.37 -5.58
C GLN A 3 33.37 22.82 -5.85
N GLU A 4 32.62 23.27 -4.84
CA GLU A 4 31.25 23.82 -4.99
C GLU A 4 31.21 24.99 -5.98
N THR A 5 32.27 25.85 -5.99
CA THR A 5 32.39 26.97 -6.97
C THR A 5 32.64 26.45 -8.40
N GLY A 6 33.30 25.31 -8.55
CA GLY A 6 33.50 24.65 -9.84
C GLY A 6 32.19 24.08 -10.39
N ARG A 7 31.47 23.32 -9.58
CA ARG A 7 30.22 22.70 -9.97
C ARG A 7 29.11 23.72 -10.26
N LEU A 8 29.03 24.80 -9.49
CA LEU A 8 28.10 25.89 -9.77
C LEU A 8 28.38 26.56 -11.13
N LYS A 9 29.65 26.74 -11.50
CA LYS A 9 30.03 27.29 -12.82
C LYS A 9 29.62 26.37 -13.96
N GLU A 10 29.75 25.05 -13.78
CA GLU A 10 29.33 24.05 -14.74
C GLU A 10 27.81 24.09 -14.94
N ILE A 11 27.02 24.11 -13.84
CA ILE A 11 25.58 24.26 -13.90
C ILE A 11 25.19 25.55 -14.66
N LEU A 12 25.78 26.67 -14.31
CA LEU A 12 25.49 27.93 -14.98
C LEU A 12 25.89 27.92 -16.47
N HIS A 13 26.96 27.21 -16.82
CA HIS A 13 27.38 27.03 -18.22
C HIS A 13 26.32 26.24 -19.01
N VAL A 14 25.85 25.11 -18.49
CA VAL A 14 24.79 24.30 -19.12
C VAL A 14 23.50 25.11 -19.27
N LEU A 15 23.05 25.81 -18.23
CA LEU A 15 21.85 26.64 -18.28
C LEU A 15 21.96 27.76 -19.34
N ASN A 16 23.16 28.40 -19.48
CA ASN A 16 23.41 29.41 -20.48
C ASN A 16 23.46 28.81 -21.90
N GLN A 17 24.07 27.65 -22.08
CA GLN A 17 24.14 26.91 -23.35
C GLN A 17 22.71 26.60 -23.88
N HIS A 18 21.82 26.20 -23.00
CA HIS A 18 20.43 25.94 -23.33
C HIS A 18 19.54 27.19 -23.36
N LYS A 19 20.11 28.42 -23.20
CA LYS A 19 19.38 29.69 -23.25
C LYS A 19 18.08 29.67 -22.42
N VAL A 20 18.18 29.29 -21.16
CA VAL A 20 17.04 29.11 -20.25
C VAL A 20 16.20 30.38 -20.11
N THR A 21 16.82 31.58 -20.28
CA THR A 21 16.14 32.87 -20.23
C THR A 21 15.07 33.07 -21.32
N HIS A 22 15.08 32.25 -22.38
CA HIS A 22 14.10 32.31 -23.48
C HIS A 22 12.95 31.30 -23.32
N GLY A 23 12.75 30.75 -22.12
CA GLY A 23 11.74 29.77 -21.80
C GLY A 23 12.27 28.32 -21.83
N ILE A 24 11.59 27.46 -21.13
CA ILE A 24 11.88 26.03 -21.01
C ILE A 24 10.63 25.25 -21.48
N ASN A 25 10.79 24.44 -22.53
CA ASN A 25 9.80 23.45 -22.95
C ASN A 25 10.18 22.08 -22.40
N PRO A 26 9.31 21.05 -22.46
CA PRO A 26 9.58 19.73 -21.90
C PRO A 26 10.87 19.09 -22.44
N GLU A 27 11.09 19.10 -23.75
CA GLU A 27 12.26 18.50 -24.40
C GLU A 27 13.56 19.19 -23.98
N LYS A 28 13.51 20.51 -23.87
CA LYS A 28 14.66 21.32 -23.43
C LYS A 28 14.98 21.05 -21.95
N LEU A 29 13.95 20.88 -21.11
CA LEU A 29 14.15 20.51 -19.71
C LEU A 29 14.86 19.17 -19.62
N CYS A 30 14.40 18.17 -20.38
CA CYS A 30 15.03 16.86 -20.44
C CYS A 30 16.52 16.95 -20.80
N SER A 31 16.85 17.63 -21.90
CA SER A 31 18.24 17.84 -22.34
C SER A 31 19.11 18.58 -21.32
N ILE A 32 18.56 19.57 -20.61
CA ILE A 32 19.27 20.25 -19.52
C ILE A 32 19.63 19.28 -18.40
N LEU A 33 18.66 18.44 -17.98
CA LEU A 33 18.88 17.47 -16.90
C LEU A 33 19.90 16.40 -17.29
N GLU A 34 19.89 15.94 -18.54
CA GLU A 34 20.90 15.03 -19.10
C GLU A 34 22.30 15.63 -19.06
N ASP A 35 22.46 16.86 -19.55
CA ASP A 35 23.75 17.56 -19.59
C ASP A 35 24.27 17.91 -18.19
N LEU A 36 23.38 18.14 -17.23
CA LEU A 36 23.74 18.36 -15.83
C LEU A 36 24.21 17.08 -15.11
N GLY A 37 23.85 15.92 -15.63
CA GLY A 37 24.36 14.62 -15.19
C GLY A 37 23.48 13.88 -14.19
N PRO A 38 24.04 12.82 -13.55
CA PRO A 38 23.26 11.77 -12.85
C PRO A 38 22.27 12.27 -11.80
N THR A 39 22.65 13.24 -10.97
CA THR A 39 21.78 13.83 -9.94
C THR A 39 20.53 14.45 -10.53
N TYR A 40 20.70 15.20 -11.62
CA TYR A 40 19.61 15.91 -12.28
C TYR A 40 18.75 14.98 -13.13
N VAL A 41 19.35 13.96 -13.74
CA VAL A 41 18.62 12.86 -14.40
C VAL A 41 17.71 12.17 -13.37
N LYS A 42 18.22 11.83 -12.19
CA LYS A 42 17.42 11.22 -11.11
C LYS A 42 16.33 12.17 -10.59
N LEU A 43 16.64 13.46 -10.45
CA LEU A 43 15.62 14.47 -10.13
C LEU A 43 14.50 14.48 -11.18
N GLY A 44 14.85 14.47 -12.47
CA GLY A 44 13.88 14.40 -13.55
C GLY A 44 13.02 13.13 -13.52
N GLN A 45 13.62 11.97 -13.18
CA GLN A 45 12.89 10.71 -13.00
C GLN A 45 11.86 10.80 -11.88
N ILE A 46 12.21 11.38 -10.72
CA ILE A 46 11.28 11.62 -9.62
C ILE A 46 10.18 12.62 -10.05
N MET A 47 10.57 13.71 -10.70
CA MET A 47 9.63 14.73 -11.15
C MET A 47 8.68 14.23 -12.25
N SER A 48 9.07 13.24 -13.06
CA SER A 48 8.21 12.62 -14.08
C SER A 48 6.97 11.94 -13.50
N MET A 49 7.02 11.57 -12.22
CA MET A 49 5.92 10.92 -11.50
C MET A 49 5.08 11.91 -10.65
N ARG A 50 5.36 13.20 -10.74
CA ARG A 50 4.77 14.25 -9.91
C ARG A 50 3.84 15.15 -10.74
N SER A 51 2.69 14.57 -11.18
CA SER A 51 1.63 15.31 -11.87
C SER A 51 0.95 16.37 -10.99
N ASP A 52 1.16 16.27 -9.66
CA ASP A 52 0.78 17.30 -8.70
C ASP A 52 1.65 18.57 -8.78
N ILE A 53 2.85 18.47 -9.36
CA ILE A 53 3.81 19.57 -9.49
C ILE A 53 3.97 20.02 -10.94
N LEU A 54 4.04 19.07 -11.88
CA LEU A 54 4.28 19.32 -13.30
C LEU A 54 3.08 18.93 -14.14
N SER A 55 2.86 19.63 -15.26
CA SER A 55 1.83 19.20 -16.21
C SER A 55 2.20 17.88 -16.88
N GLU A 56 1.20 17.12 -17.33
CA GLU A 56 1.35 15.81 -17.98
C GLU A 56 2.39 15.82 -19.11
N LYS A 57 2.48 16.89 -19.89
CA LYS A 57 3.46 17.03 -20.99
C LYS A 57 4.90 16.98 -20.48
N TYR A 58 5.17 17.63 -19.34
CA TYR A 58 6.52 17.59 -18.73
C TYR A 58 6.78 16.22 -18.11
N CYS A 59 5.80 15.65 -17.42
CA CYS A 59 5.93 14.31 -16.83
C CYS A 59 6.23 13.25 -17.90
N HIS A 60 5.50 13.29 -19.03
CA HIS A 60 5.70 12.36 -20.15
C HIS A 60 7.12 12.48 -20.76
N GLU A 61 7.61 13.70 -20.99
CA GLU A 61 8.94 13.89 -21.57
C GLU A 61 10.05 13.49 -20.58
N LEU A 62 9.91 13.86 -19.31
CA LEU A 62 10.87 13.48 -18.27
C LEU A 62 10.93 11.96 -18.02
N ALA A 63 9.86 11.21 -18.34
CA ALA A 63 9.88 9.75 -18.25
C ALA A 63 10.93 9.10 -19.18
N ARG A 64 11.36 9.80 -20.24
CA ARG A 64 12.44 9.34 -21.15
C ARG A 64 13.81 9.29 -20.47
N LEU A 65 14.02 10.07 -19.41
CA LEU A 65 15.28 10.06 -18.63
C LEU A 65 15.58 8.71 -17.95
N ARG A 66 14.66 7.76 -18.01
CA ARG A 66 14.85 6.43 -17.39
C ARG A 66 15.82 5.54 -18.17
N THR A 67 16.11 5.81 -19.45
CA THR A 67 16.77 4.86 -20.35
C THR A 67 18.10 5.30 -20.95
N ASP A 68 18.47 6.59 -20.97
CA ASP A 68 19.58 7.07 -21.79
C ASP A 68 20.63 7.85 -20.98
N VAL A 69 21.50 7.13 -20.27
CA VAL A 69 22.66 7.73 -19.63
C VAL A 69 23.94 7.35 -20.39
N LYS A 70 24.79 8.35 -20.70
CA LYS A 70 26.07 8.13 -21.39
C LYS A 70 26.91 7.06 -20.67
N PRO A 71 27.35 6.01 -21.39
CA PRO A 71 28.15 4.95 -20.81
C PRO A 71 29.55 5.44 -20.40
N MET A 72 30.08 4.85 -19.32
CA MET A 72 31.51 4.94 -18.98
C MET A 72 32.34 4.16 -19.99
N SER A 73 33.56 4.59 -20.22
CA SER A 73 34.49 3.86 -21.08
C SER A 73 34.91 2.54 -20.43
N PHE A 74 35.20 1.51 -21.23
CA PHE A 74 35.65 0.23 -20.70
C PHE A 74 36.96 0.32 -19.90
N ASN A 75 37.83 1.27 -20.25
CA ASN A 75 39.05 1.54 -19.49
C ASN A 75 38.74 2.04 -18.06
N GLU A 76 37.68 2.82 -17.88
CA GLU A 76 37.22 3.25 -16.54
C GLU A 76 36.65 2.07 -15.78
N ILE A 77 35.81 1.26 -16.43
CA ILE A 77 35.26 0.02 -15.84
C ILE A 77 36.38 -0.88 -15.35
N TRP A 78 37.40 -1.13 -16.18
CA TRP A 78 38.53 -1.98 -15.82
C TRP A 78 39.30 -1.44 -14.60
N LYS A 79 39.49 -0.12 -14.52
CA LYS A 79 40.12 0.50 -13.34
C LYS A 79 39.30 0.33 -12.08
N ILE A 80 37.97 0.43 -12.18
CA ILE A 80 37.07 0.23 -11.04
C ILE A 80 37.15 -1.24 -10.60
N LEU A 81 37.03 -2.20 -11.52
CA LEU A 81 37.11 -3.62 -11.21
C LEU A 81 38.44 -3.99 -10.54
N ASN A 82 39.58 -3.46 -11.03
CA ASN A 82 40.88 -3.67 -10.39
C ASN A 82 40.97 -3.09 -8.96
N LYS A 83 40.22 -2.04 -8.69
CA LYS A 83 40.18 -1.42 -7.35
C LYS A 83 39.27 -2.18 -6.40
N GLU A 84 38.11 -2.63 -6.88
CA GLU A 84 37.04 -3.19 -6.04
C GLU A 84 37.21 -4.71 -5.82
N LEU A 85 37.91 -5.42 -6.71
CA LEU A 85 38.18 -6.85 -6.58
C LEU A 85 39.54 -7.09 -5.89
N HIS A 86 39.58 -8.07 -5.00
CA HIS A 86 40.85 -8.45 -4.31
C HIS A 86 41.85 -9.13 -5.24
N ASN A 87 41.39 -9.67 -6.36
CA ASN A 87 42.18 -10.37 -7.36
C ASN A 87 42.13 -9.65 -8.69
N ASP A 88 43.10 -9.91 -9.59
CA ASP A 88 43.09 -9.39 -10.94
C ASP A 88 41.82 -9.83 -11.68
N PRO A 89 41.00 -8.90 -12.21
CA PRO A 89 39.80 -9.24 -12.97
C PRO A 89 40.07 -10.23 -14.12
N GLY A 90 41.25 -10.17 -14.75
CA GLY A 90 41.64 -11.09 -15.81
C GLY A 90 41.86 -12.55 -15.35
N GLN A 91 42.03 -12.78 -14.04
CA GLN A 91 42.10 -14.13 -13.47
C GLN A 91 40.73 -14.65 -13.01
N LEU A 92 39.83 -13.75 -12.63
CA LEU A 92 38.50 -14.11 -12.14
C LEU A 92 37.52 -14.34 -13.29
N PHE A 93 37.60 -13.52 -14.33
CA PHE A 93 36.67 -13.57 -15.47
C PHE A 93 37.39 -14.06 -16.74
N GLN A 94 36.84 -15.09 -17.36
CA GLN A 94 37.31 -15.54 -18.69
C GLN A 94 37.06 -14.48 -19.76
N LYS A 95 35.95 -13.71 -19.61
CA LYS A 95 35.54 -12.68 -20.55
C LYS A 95 34.66 -11.65 -19.84
N ILE A 96 34.86 -10.39 -20.16
CA ILE A 96 33.95 -9.27 -19.82
C ILE A 96 33.54 -8.60 -21.13
N ASN A 97 32.23 -8.47 -21.36
CA ASN A 97 31.71 -7.77 -22.54
C ASN A 97 32.01 -6.28 -22.40
N GLN A 98 32.65 -5.69 -23.42
CA GLN A 98 33.01 -4.27 -23.39
C GLN A 98 31.80 -3.34 -23.60
N ILE A 99 30.75 -3.85 -24.26
CA ILE A 99 29.51 -3.12 -24.47
C ILE A 99 28.63 -3.38 -23.26
N PRO A 100 28.16 -2.32 -22.57
CA PRO A 100 27.27 -2.49 -21.43
C PRO A 100 25.93 -3.04 -21.86
N VAL A 101 25.30 -3.88 -21.00
CA VAL A 101 23.93 -4.37 -21.17
C VAL A 101 22.92 -3.33 -20.69
N GLY A 102 23.35 -2.43 -19.77
CA GLY A 102 22.52 -1.36 -19.25
C GLY A 102 23.35 -0.22 -18.67
N CYS A 103 22.82 0.99 -18.77
CA CYS A 103 23.43 2.20 -18.22
C CYS A 103 22.38 2.96 -17.40
N ALA A 104 22.60 3.04 -16.09
CA ALA A 104 21.75 3.82 -15.19
C ALA A 104 22.46 5.10 -14.72
N SER A 105 21.74 5.98 -14.02
CA SER A 105 22.27 7.22 -13.48
C SER A 105 23.44 6.99 -12.51
N ILE A 106 23.39 5.95 -11.71
CA ILE A 106 24.38 5.65 -10.67
C ILE A 106 25.30 4.48 -11.01
N ALA A 107 24.95 3.63 -11.97
CA ALA A 107 25.64 2.39 -12.28
C ALA A 107 25.67 2.06 -13.77
N GLN A 108 26.55 1.16 -14.13
CA GLN A 108 26.63 0.54 -15.45
C GLN A 108 26.75 -0.97 -15.30
N VAL A 109 26.06 -1.72 -16.18
CA VAL A 109 25.95 -3.18 -16.10
C VAL A 109 26.67 -3.82 -17.30
N HIS A 110 27.57 -4.76 -17.02
CA HIS A 110 28.30 -5.53 -18.02
C HIS A 110 28.04 -7.03 -17.85
N GLU A 111 27.92 -7.73 -18.96
CA GLU A 111 27.95 -9.20 -18.99
C GLU A 111 29.38 -9.69 -18.83
N ALA A 112 29.58 -10.75 -18.05
CA ALA A 112 30.85 -11.41 -17.89
C ALA A 112 30.69 -12.93 -17.76
N VAL A 113 31.79 -13.67 -17.89
CA VAL A 113 31.88 -15.10 -17.68
C VAL A 113 32.94 -15.38 -16.63
N LEU A 114 32.55 -16.02 -15.53
CA LEU A 114 33.47 -16.45 -14.47
C LEU A 114 34.42 -17.56 -14.93
N GLY A 115 35.46 -17.81 -14.15
CA GLY A 115 36.45 -18.86 -14.41
C GLY A 115 35.86 -20.27 -14.50
N ASP A 116 34.72 -20.53 -13.87
CA ASP A 116 33.97 -21.80 -13.95
C ASP A 116 33.01 -21.89 -15.16
N GLY A 117 32.93 -20.84 -15.98
CA GLY A 117 32.03 -20.76 -17.12
C GLY A 117 30.64 -20.18 -16.82
N SER A 118 30.33 -19.83 -15.57
CA SER A 118 29.06 -19.22 -15.17
C SER A 118 28.92 -17.83 -15.78
N LYS A 119 27.79 -17.56 -16.44
CA LYS A 119 27.44 -16.24 -16.95
C LYS A 119 26.95 -15.36 -15.81
N VAL A 120 27.52 -14.17 -15.68
CA VAL A 120 27.19 -13.20 -14.65
C VAL A 120 27.01 -11.80 -15.24
N VAL A 121 26.37 -10.92 -14.50
CA VAL A 121 26.37 -9.48 -14.71
C VAL A 121 27.13 -8.77 -13.61
N LEU A 122 27.87 -7.75 -14.01
CA LEU A 122 28.64 -6.87 -13.14
C LEU A 122 27.90 -5.52 -13.12
N LYS A 123 27.22 -5.19 -12.02
CA LYS A 123 26.63 -3.88 -11.77
C LYS A 123 27.69 -3.05 -11.08
N ILE A 124 28.23 -2.06 -11.79
CA ILE A 124 29.42 -1.30 -11.40
C ILE A 124 29.01 0.13 -11.13
N GLN A 125 29.27 0.61 -9.92
CA GLN A 125 28.93 1.98 -9.52
C GLN A 125 29.80 2.99 -10.23
N ARG A 126 29.19 4.13 -10.62
CA ARG A 126 29.92 5.23 -11.20
C ARG A 126 30.88 5.84 -10.17
N PRO A 127 32.14 6.15 -10.55
CA PRO A 127 33.12 6.67 -9.61
C PRO A 127 32.67 8.02 -9.02
N GLN A 128 32.88 8.16 -7.72
CA GLN A 128 32.57 9.40 -6.97
C GLN A 128 31.10 9.85 -7.02
N ILE A 129 30.17 8.99 -7.46
CA ILE A 129 28.76 9.36 -7.63
C ILE A 129 28.15 9.88 -6.32
N LYS A 130 28.45 9.27 -5.18
CA LYS A 130 27.97 9.69 -3.85
C LYS A 130 28.41 11.11 -3.51
N GLN A 131 29.66 11.47 -3.84
CA GLN A 131 30.21 12.81 -3.61
C GLN A 131 29.57 13.84 -4.56
N ILE A 132 29.46 13.50 -5.85
CA ILE A 132 28.85 14.37 -6.86
C ILE A 132 27.40 14.68 -6.49
N MET A 133 26.63 13.63 -6.13
CA MET A 133 25.24 13.80 -5.73
C MET A 133 25.11 14.63 -4.44
N ALA A 134 25.96 14.41 -3.45
CA ALA A 134 25.96 15.21 -2.22
C ALA A 134 26.22 16.71 -2.49
N GLU A 135 27.15 17.03 -3.38
CA GLU A 135 27.46 18.42 -3.80
C GLU A 135 26.27 19.05 -4.53
N ASP A 136 25.67 18.32 -5.48
CA ASP A 136 24.50 18.78 -6.23
C ASP A 136 23.28 19.00 -5.33
N ILE A 137 23.01 18.07 -4.42
CA ILE A 137 21.93 18.18 -3.42
C ILE A 137 22.12 19.41 -2.52
N ALA A 138 23.36 19.68 -2.08
CA ALA A 138 23.65 20.87 -1.28
C ALA A 138 23.37 22.17 -2.07
N LEU A 139 23.71 22.19 -3.36
CA LEU A 139 23.40 23.31 -4.25
C LEU A 139 21.91 23.49 -4.50
N LEU A 140 21.19 22.39 -4.75
CA LEU A 140 19.72 22.38 -4.93
C LEU A 140 19.00 22.87 -3.67
N LYS A 141 19.42 22.44 -2.47
CA LYS A 141 18.86 22.93 -1.19
C LYS A 141 19.08 24.43 -0.99
N LYS A 142 20.23 24.97 -1.38
CA LYS A 142 20.49 26.41 -1.36
C LYS A 142 19.60 27.17 -2.36
N ALA A 143 19.44 26.62 -3.56
CA ALA A 143 18.62 27.23 -4.61
C ALA A 143 17.12 27.18 -4.27
N SER A 144 16.62 26.10 -3.65
CA SER A 144 15.20 25.96 -3.25
C SER A 144 14.77 27.02 -2.24
N GLY A 145 15.65 27.38 -1.31
CA GLY A 145 15.40 28.48 -0.35
C GLY A 145 15.21 29.83 -1.05
N PHE A 146 15.92 30.08 -2.13
CA PHE A 146 15.78 31.30 -2.91
C PHE A 146 14.52 31.28 -3.81
N LEU A 147 14.19 30.14 -4.40
CA LEU A 147 13.00 29.96 -5.24
C LEU A 147 11.70 30.15 -4.42
N ASN A 148 11.62 29.58 -3.23
CA ASN A 148 10.46 29.76 -2.34
C ASN A 148 10.25 31.24 -1.95
N PHE A 149 11.35 32.01 -1.81
CA PHE A 149 11.27 33.44 -1.52
C PHE A 149 10.84 34.26 -2.74
N ALA A 150 11.32 33.89 -3.94
CA ALA A 150 11.10 34.67 -5.18
C ALA A 150 9.71 34.44 -5.80
N THR A 151 9.10 33.26 -5.63
CA THR A 151 7.84 32.89 -6.28
C THR A 151 6.60 33.16 -5.42
N GLY A 152 6.74 33.43 -4.13
CA GLY A 152 5.61 33.62 -3.21
C GLY A 152 4.66 32.41 -3.09
N THR A 153 5.00 31.29 -3.75
CA THR A 153 4.19 30.05 -3.80
C THR A 153 4.52 29.08 -2.67
N GLY A 154 5.13 29.56 -1.61
CA GLY A 154 5.65 28.76 -0.48
C GLY A 154 4.63 27.89 0.28
N GLU A 155 3.35 27.94 -0.09
CA GLU A 155 2.32 27.09 0.49
C GLU A 155 1.93 25.88 -0.40
N LEU A 156 2.29 25.88 -1.70
CA LEU A 156 1.81 24.86 -2.65
C LEU A 156 2.83 23.75 -2.95
N ILE A 157 4.14 24.05 -3.00
CA ILE A 157 5.16 23.06 -3.35
C ILE A 157 6.39 23.21 -2.45
N ASP A 158 6.64 22.21 -1.63
CA ASP A 158 7.86 22.15 -0.81
C ASP A 158 8.99 21.45 -1.57
N PHE A 159 9.69 22.21 -2.42
CA PHE A 159 10.85 21.70 -3.18
C PHE A 159 11.94 21.09 -2.29
N ARG A 160 12.02 21.51 -1.04
CA ARG A 160 13.00 20.93 -0.10
C ARG A 160 12.68 19.47 0.20
N LYS A 161 11.40 19.12 0.33
CA LYS A 161 10.99 17.72 0.52
C LYS A 161 11.31 16.85 -0.69
N VAL A 162 11.12 17.37 -1.90
CA VAL A 162 11.49 16.65 -3.14
C VAL A 162 13.00 16.39 -3.19
N ILE A 163 13.81 17.38 -2.80
CA ILE A 163 15.28 17.23 -2.77
C ILE A 163 15.71 16.28 -1.64
N ASP A 164 15.03 16.29 -0.51
CA ASP A 164 15.29 15.34 0.58
C ASP A 164 14.92 13.91 0.16
N GLU A 165 13.76 13.72 -0.50
CA GLU A 165 13.35 12.44 -1.09
C GLU A 165 14.37 11.94 -2.12
N LEU A 166 14.82 12.81 -3.02
CA LEU A 166 15.88 12.50 -4.00
C LEU A 166 17.14 11.98 -3.31
N TRP A 167 17.58 12.64 -2.24
CA TRP A 167 18.79 12.26 -1.53
C TRP A 167 18.66 10.92 -0.82
N GLU A 168 17.54 10.69 -0.11
CA GLU A 168 17.32 9.42 0.60
C GLU A 168 17.22 8.24 -0.38
N THR A 169 16.42 8.37 -1.44
CA THR A 169 16.31 7.35 -2.49
C THR A 169 17.65 7.06 -3.16
N SER A 170 18.42 8.12 -3.47
CA SER A 170 19.73 7.95 -4.11
C SER A 170 20.74 7.25 -3.20
N LYS A 171 20.71 7.51 -1.89
CA LYS A 171 21.58 6.81 -0.93
C LYS A 171 21.29 5.31 -0.89
N GLU A 172 20.02 4.94 -0.93
CA GLU A 172 19.61 3.53 -0.94
C GLU A 172 20.08 2.82 -2.21
N GLU A 173 19.87 3.41 -3.39
CA GLU A 173 20.30 2.84 -4.66
C GLU A 173 21.83 2.77 -4.83
N MET A 174 22.59 3.57 -4.10
CA MET A 174 24.06 3.54 -4.12
C MET A 174 24.67 2.47 -3.21
N ASP A 175 23.89 1.76 -2.43
CA ASP A 175 24.34 0.72 -1.51
C ASP A 175 24.11 -0.67 -2.11
N PHE A 176 25.09 -1.19 -2.84
CA PHE A 176 24.98 -2.50 -3.48
C PHE A 176 25.06 -3.67 -2.49
N GLU A 177 25.61 -3.48 -1.30
CA GLU A 177 25.54 -4.50 -0.25
C GLU A 177 24.09 -4.69 0.24
N LYS A 178 23.35 -3.57 0.35
CA LYS A 178 21.94 -3.59 0.71
C LYS A 178 21.10 -4.28 -0.39
N GLU A 179 21.37 -3.96 -1.66
CA GLU A 179 20.70 -4.61 -2.79
C GLU A 179 21.00 -6.13 -2.81
N ALA A 180 22.25 -6.55 -2.55
CA ALA A 180 22.62 -7.95 -2.42
C ALA A 180 21.86 -8.66 -1.30
N GLN A 181 21.72 -8.02 -0.13
CA GLN A 181 20.94 -8.55 1.00
C GLN A 181 19.46 -8.67 0.66
N TYR A 182 18.92 -7.71 -0.08
CA TYR A 182 17.53 -7.73 -0.51
C TYR A 182 17.25 -8.85 -1.53
N LEU A 183 18.14 -9.08 -2.50
CA LEU A 183 18.06 -10.19 -3.43
C LEU A 183 18.07 -11.55 -2.70
N GLU A 184 18.95 -11.72 -1.72
CA GLU A 184 18.98 -12.95 -0.93
C GLU A 184 17.72 -13.15 -0.09
N ARG A 185 17.26 -12.09 0.60
CA ARG A 185 16.01 -12.14 1.37
C ARG A 185 14.82 -12.47 0.45
N PHE A 186 14.79 -11.86 -0.73
CA PHE A 186 13.76 -12.16 -1.71
C PHE A 186 13.81 -13.63 -2.14
N TYR A 187 14.99 -14.15 -2.47
CA TYR A 187 15.17 -15.54 -2.85
C TYR A 187 14.67 -16.50 -1.76
N GLU A 188 15.03 -16.26 -0.50
CA GLU A 188 14.56 -17.06 0.64
C GLU A 188 13.03 -17.00 0.80
N ASN A 189 12.43 -15.85 0.63
CA ASN A 189 10.98 -15.67 0.71
C ASN A 189 10.25 -16.38 -0.44
N GLN A 190 10.88 -16.53 -1.60
CA GLN A 190 10.25 -17.08 -2.80
C GLN A 190 10.66 -18.55 -3.11
N LYS A 191 11.54 -19.17 -2.32
CA LYS A 191 12.07 -20.52 -2.61
C LYS A 191 11.02 -21.62 -2.76
N ASP A 192 9.86 -21.46 -2.12
CA ASP A 192 8.72 -22.39 -2.22
C ASP A 192 7.76 -22.05 -3.37
N VAL A 193 8.03 -20.99 -4.15
CA VAL A 193 7.22 -20.54 -5.28
C VAL A 193 7.94 -20.90 -6.59
N ALA A 194 7.62 -22.06 -7.14
CA ALA A 194 8.35 -22.66 -8.28
C ALA A 194 8.44 -21.77 -9.53
N TYR A 195 7.49 -20.86 -9.72
CA TYR A 195 7.40 -19.99 -10.91
C TYR A 195 8.00 -18.59 -10.69
N VAL A 196 8.70 -18.36 -9.56
CA VAL A 196 9.32 -17.06 -9.25
C VAL A 196 10.77 -17.26 -8.83
N THR A 197 11.65 -16.36 -9.29
CA THR A 197 13.04 -16.32 -8.86
C THR A 197 13.60 -14.90 -8.94
N CYS A 198 14.85 -14.73 -8.52
CA CYS A 198 15.64 -13.52 -8.74
C CYS A 198 17.10 -13.93 -9.05
N PRO A 199 17.96 -13.02 -9.52
CA PRO A 199 19.37 -13.31 -9.74
C PRO A 199 20.08 -13.79 -8.47
N LYS A 200 20.92 -14.80 -8.60
CA LYS A 200 21.80 -15.27 -7.51
C LYS A 200 22.95 -14.29 -7.33
N VAL A 201 23.20 -13.83 -6.12
CA VAL A 201 24.32 -12.97 -5.77
C VAL A 201 25.59 -13.80 -5.55
N TYR A 202 26.72 -13.33 -6.08
CA TYR A 202 28.07 -13.86 -5.79
C TYR A 202 28.76 -12.94 -4.79
N LYS A 203 28.54 -13.23 -3.50
CA LYS A 203 29.05 -12.41 -2.37
C LYS A 203 30.56 -12.22 -2.36
N GLU A 204 31.28 -13.26 -2.75
CA GLU A 204 32.74 -13.26 -2.80
C GLU A 204 33.33 -12.22 -3.76
N TYR A 205 32.50 -11.73 -4.71
CA TYR A 205 32.90 -10.73 -5.71
C TYR A 205 32.10 -9.43 -5.60
N SER A 206 31.22 -9.33 -4.59
CA SER A 206 30.34 -8.18 -4.41
C SER A 206 30.75 -7.33 -3.19
N ASN A 207 30.54 -6.01 -3.29
CA ASN A 207 30.78 -5.05 -2.21
C ASN A 207 29.92 -3.78 -2.40
N GLU A 208 30.12 -2.70 -1.62
CA GLU A 208 29.35 -1.44 -1.69
C GLU A 208 29.29 -0.85 -3.11
N HIS A 209 30.31 -1.10 -3.97
CA HIS A 209 30.47 -0.45 -5.28
C HIS A 209 30.38 -1.39 -6.48
N LEU A 210 30.37 -2.69 -6.24
CA LEU A 210 30.31 -3.74 -7.25
C LEU A 210 29.34 -4.84 -6.79
N LEU A 211 28.30 -5.09 -7.60
CA LEU A 211 27.41 -6.23 -7.39
C LEU A 211 27.58 -7.22 -8.55
N VAL A 212 27.94 -8.46 -8.20
CA VAL A 212 28.07 -9.57 -9.14
C VAL A 212 26.91 -10.54 -8.91
N MET A 213 26.13 -10.76 -9.93
CA MET A 213 24.96 -11.64 -9.88
C MET A 213 24.80 -12.48 -11.15
N SER A 214 24.04 -13.56 -11.07
CA SER A 214 23.80 -14.42 -12.24
C SER A 214 23.15 -13.65 -13.39
N TYR A 215 23.62 -13.93 -14.60
CA TYR A 215 22.99 -13.41 -15.83
C TYR A 215 21.61 -14.06 -16.02
N VAL A 216 20.63 -13.27 -16.35
CA VAL A 216 19.27 -13.72 -16.67
C VAL A 216 19.09 -13.64 -18.18
N ASP A 217 18.91 -14.79 -18.81
CA ASP A 217 18.55 -14.90 -20.22
C ASP A 217 17.03 -15.02 -20.31
N GLY A 218 16.37 -13.93 -20.63
CA GLY A 218 14.91 -13.85 -20.57
C GLY A 218 14.33 -12.74 -21.42
N ILE A 219 13.02 -12.62 -21.40
CA ILE A 219 12.22 -11.64 -22.14
C ILE A 219 11.58 -10.69 -21.13
N GLN A 220 11.70 -9.41 -21.35
CA GLN A 220 11.07 -8.39 -20.52
C GLN A 220 9.53 -8.49 -20.62
N ILE A 221 8.82 -8.29 -19.52
CA ILE A 221 7.38 -8.55 -19.41
C ILE A 221 6.52 -7.73 -20.38
N ASP A 222 6.98 -6.57 -20.85
CA ASP A 222 6.31 -5.68 -21.81
C ASP A 222 6.74 -5.92 -23.27
N HIS A 223 7.68 -6.85 -23.54
CA HIS A 223 8.04 -7.26 -24.89
C HIS A 223 7.02 -8.27 -25.44
N ILE A 224 5.80 -7.79 -25.66
CA ILE A 224 4.60 -8.57 -25.96
C ILE A 224 4.79 -9.50 -27.17
N GLU A 225 5.33 -8.97 -28.28
CA GLU A 225 5.54 -9.75 -29.51
C GLU A 225 6.54 -10.89 -29.30
N GLU A 226 7.53 -10.69 -28.45
CA GLU A 226 8.55 -11.69 -28.16
C GLU A 226 8.00 -12.77 -27.23
N LEU A 227 7.20 -12.41 -26.23
CA LEU A 227 6.49 -13.35 -25.35
C LEU A 227 5.54 -14.24 -26.17
N ASP A 228 4.71 -13.63 -27.04
CA ASP A 228 3.76 -14.36 -27.88
C ASP A 228 4.49 -15.31 -28.86
N ARG A 229 5.59 -14.85 -29.46
CA ARG A 229 6.42 -15.66 -30.39
C ARG A 229 7.07 -16.87 -29.73
N ASN A 230 7.42 -16.75 -28.44
CA ASN A 230 7.96 -17.86 -27.65
C ASN A 230 6.87 -18.72 -26.99
N GLY A 231 5.59 -18.47 -27.28
CA GLY A 231 4.47 -19.29 -26.84
C GLY A 231 4.06 -19.10 -25.39
N TYR A 232 4.41 -17.98 -24.79
CA TYR A 232 4.00 -17.64 -23.42
C TYR A 232 2.56 -17.12 -23.36
N ASP A 233 1.79 -17.59 -22.38
CA ASP A 233 0.48 -17.02 -22.05
C ASP A 233 0.65 -15.78 -21.18
N ARG A 234 0.48 -14.60 -21.79
CA ARG A 234 0.63 -13.31 -21.11
C ARG A 234 -0.35 -13.12 -19.97
N LYS A 235 -1.56 -13.66 -20.11
CA LYS A 235 -2.57 -13.59 -19.04
C LYS A 235 -2.13 -14.39 -17.82
N GLU A 236 -1.63 -15.60 -18.03
CA GLU A 236 -1.09 -16.44 -16.97
C GLU A 236 0.11 -15.76 -16.28
N ILE A 237 1.05 -15.19 -17.07
CA ILE A 237 2.19 -14.44 -16.54
C ILE A 237 1.72 -13.29 -15.66
N ALA A 238 0.82 -12.44 -16.18
CA ALA A 238 0.33 -11.28 -15.43
C ALA A 238 -0.41 -11.68 -14.15
N GLN A 239 -1.23 -12.75 -14.20
CA GLN A 239 -1.93 -13.26 -13.02
C GLN A 239 -0.95 -13.80 -11.96
N LYS A 240 0.03 -14.60 -12.36
CA LYS A 240 1.06 -15.15 -11.46
C LYS A 240 1.93 -14.05 -10.87
N THR A 241 2.30 -13.04 -11.67
CA THR A 241 3.06 -11.86 -11.21
C THR A 241 2.28 -11.12 -10.14
N ALA A 242 1.01 -10.82 -10.38
CA ALA A 242 0.14 -10.14 -9.43
C ALA A 242 -0.08 -10.97 -8.14
N GLN A 243 -0.30 -12.29 -8.26
CA GLN A 243 -0.43 -13.18 -7.10
C GLN A 243 0.85 -13.21 -6.25
N ASN A 244 2.02 -13.29 -6.91
CA ASN A 244 3.30 -13.23 -6.21
C ASN A 244 3.49 -11.87 -5.52
N TYR A 245 3.09 -10.78 -6.16
CA TYR A 245 3.18 -9.46 -5.56
C TYR A 245 2.26 -9.30 -4.35
N CYS A 246 1.04 -9.86 -4.38
CA CYS A 246 0.16 -9.95 -3.21
C CYS A 246 0.83 -10.74 -2.06
N LYS A 247 1.53 -11.85 -2.37
CA LYS A 247 2.29 -12.62 -1.38
C LYS A 247 3.39 -11.78 -0.75
N GLN A 248 4.19 -11.06 -1.56
CA GLN A 248 5.25 -10.18 -1.07
C GLN A 248 4.72 -9.17 -0.04
N ILE A 249 3.56 -8.55 -0.32
CA ILE A 249 2.95 -7.53 0.54
C ILE A 249 2.30 -8.17 1.77
N LEU A 250 1.40 -9.14 1.58
CA LEU A 250 0.49 -9.61 2.63
C LEU A 250 1.04 -10.75 3.47
N ALA A 251 1.91 -11.60 2.90
CA ALA A 251 2.51 -12.74 3.58
C ALA A 251 3.95 -12.45 4.03
N ASP A 252 4.81 -12.07 3.09
CA ASP A 252 6.23 -11.88 3.38
C ASP A 252 6.49 -10.55 4.13
N GLY A 253 5.70 -9.50 3.84
CA GLY A 253 5.90 -8.14 4.34
C GLY A 253 7.15 -7.48 3.76
N PHE A 254 7.76 -8.10 2.77
CA PHE A 254 8.91 -7.60 2.03
C PHE A 254 8.57 -7.62 0.55
N PHE A 255 8.53 -6.44 -0.07
CA PHE A 255 8.05 -6.27 -1.44
C PHE A 255 8.97 -5.40 -2.28
N HIS A 256 8.99 -5.65 -3.57
CA HIS A 256 9.67 -4.82 -4.55
C HIS A 256 9.00 -3.46 -4.64
N ALA A 257 9.73 -2.37 -4.37
CA ALA A 257 9.15 -1.03 -4.29
C ALA A 257 9.06 -0.30 -5.64
N ASP A 258 9.73 -0.79 -6.67
CA ASP A 258 9.70 -0.23 -8.05
C ASP A 258 9.49 -1.34 -9.11
N PRO A 259 8.31 -1.99 -9.15
CA PRO A 259 8.02 -3.12 -10.02
C PRO A 259 7.67 -2.67 -11.46
N HIS A 260 8.52 -1.85 -12.07
CA HIS A 260 8.33 -1.44 -13.46
C HIS A 260 8.71 -2.57 -14.44
N PRO A 261 8.27 -2.53 -15.72
CA PRO A 261 8.49 -3.63 -16.67
C PRO A 261 9.96 -4.04 -16.82
N GLY A 262 10.90 -3.09 -16.75
CA GLY A 262 12.33 -3.37 -16.85
C GLY A 262 12.88 -4.29 -15.76
N ASN A 263 12.20 -4.38 -14.61
CA ASN A 263 12.58 -5.21 -13.48
C ASN A 263 11.87 -6.57 -13.44
N LEU A 264 11.02 -6.87 -14.43
CA LEU A 264 10.26 -8.11 -14.52
C LEU A 264 10.55 -8.82 -15.84
N TRP A 265 11.21 -9.96 -15.74
CA TRP A 265 11.62 -10.75 -16.89
C TRP A 265 11.04 -12.17 -16.82
N ILE A 266 10.85 -12.79 -17.98
CA ILE A 266 10.40 -14.18 -18.10
C ILE A 266 11.54 -15.00 -18.65
N SER A 267 12.01 -15.96 -17.87
CA SER A 267 13.14 -16.83 -18.22
C SER A 267 12.83 -18.27 -17.85
N GLY A 268 12.90 -19.19 -18.81
CA GLY A 268 12.67 -20.62 -18.59
C GLY A 268 11.30 -20.95 -17.96
N GLY A 269 10.28 -20.13 -18.21
CA GLY A 269 8.94 -20.27 -17.63
C GLY A 269 8.80 -19.71 -16.20
N GLN A 270 9.83 -19.07 -15.69
CA GLN A 270 9.81 -18.39 -14.39
C GLN A 270 9.73 -16.86 -14.55
N ILE A 271 9.06 -16.22 -13.63
CA ILE A 271 9.06 -14.76 -13.44
C ILE A 271 10.30 -14.42 -12.65
N VAL A 272 11.16 -13.60 -13.22
CA VAL A 272 12.43 -13.18 -12.60
C VAL A 272 12.30 -11.72 -12.19
N TRP A 273 12.44 -11.47 -10.89
CA TRP A 273 12.50 -10.12 -10.33
C TRP A 273 13.95 -9.65 -10.31
N LEU A 274 14.23 -8.59 -11.06
CA LEU A 274 15.53 -7.94 -11.13
C LEU A 274 15.56 -6.70 -10.21
N ASP A 275 16.75 -6.16 -10.03
CA ASP A 275 17.03 -4.85 -9.39
C ASP A 275 16.19 -4.59 -8.12
N LEU A 276 16.57 -5.24 -7.02
CA LEU A 276 15.98 -5.00 -5.70
C LEU A 276 16.65 -3.83 -4.95
N GLY A 277 17.25 -2.87 -5.66
CA GLY A 277 17.82 -1.66 -5.06
C GLY A 277 16.82 -0.85 -4.24
N MET A 278 15.53 -0.98 -4.55
CA MET A 278 14.43 -0.43 -3.76
C MET A 278 13.47 -1.54 -3.33
N ALA A 279 13.41 -1.81 -2.03
CA ALA A 279 12.45 -2.73 -1.44
C ALA A 279 11.74 -2.06 -0.26
N GLY A 280 10.48 -2.42 -0.05
CA GLY A 280 9.69 -1.97 1.10
C GLY A 280 9.59 -3.06 2.17
N ASP A 281 9.50 -2.64 3.41
CA ASP A 281 9.35 -3.53 4.57
C ASP A 281 8.09 -3.17 5.36
N LEU A 282 7.12 -4.07 5.38
CA LEU A 282 5.86 -3.89 6.10
C LEU A 282 5.86 -4.69 7.38
N SER A 283 5.79 -4.01 8.50
CA SER A 283 5.65 -4.67 9.80
C SER A 283 4.39 -5.57 9.83
N GLU A 284 4.38 -6.57 10.70
CA GLU A 284 3.21 -7.42 10.92
C GLU A 284 1.96 -6.59 11.28
N HIS A 285 2.17 -5.50 11.99
CA HIS A 285 1.10 -4.55 12.33
C HIS A 285 0.43 -3.95 11.10
N TYR A 286 1.21 -3.40 10.14
CA TYR A 286 0.65 -2.81 8.92
C TYR A 286 0.02 -3.85 7.99
N ARG A 287 0.60 -5.05 7.91
CA ARG A 287 -0.02 -6.17 7.18
C ARG A 287 -1.38 -6.55 7.76
N ALA A 288 -1.50 -6.60 9.08
CA ALA A 288 -2.77 -6.86 9.75
C ALA A 288 -3.81 -5.76 9.48
N ILE A 289 -3.40 -4.47 9.51
CA ILE A 289 -4.29 -3.34 9.17
C ILE A 289 -4.76 -3.44 7.72
N MET A 290 -3.88 -3.75 6.77
CA MET A 290 -4.25 -3.93 5.36
C MET A 290 -5.24 -5.07 5.18
N LYS A 291 -4.99 -6.24 5.78
CA LYS A 291 -5.91 -7.38 5.74
C LYS A 291 -7.29 -7.00 6.30
N ARG A 292 -7.34 -6.23 7.39
CA ARG A 292 -8.58 -5.70 7.98
C ARG A 292 -9.29 -4.74 7.02
N ALA A 293 -8.56 -3.78 6.42
CA ALA A 293 -9.12 -2.82 5.49
C ALA A 293 -9.74 -3.52 4.26
N ILE A 294 -9.00 -4.44 3.63
CA ILE A 294 -9.49 -5.23 2.48
C ILE A 294 -10.73 -6.06 2.89
N THR A 295 -10.69 -6.70 4.06
CA THR A 295 -11.82 -7.48 4.57
C THR A 295 -13.05 -6.61 4.84
N ALA A 296 -12.84 -5.40 5.37
CA ALA A 296 -13.90 -4.44 5.62
C ALA A 296 -14.56 -3.97 4.32
N ILE A 297 -13.77 -3.69 3.28
CA ILE A 297 -14.28 -3.37 1.94
C ILE A 297 -15.12 -4.53 1.39
N LEU A 298 -14.59 -5.76 1.42
CA LEU A 298 -15.30 -6.96 0.93
C LEU A 298 -16.63 -7.21 1.67
N LYS A 299 -16.71 -6.85 2.94
CA LYS A 299 -17.92 -6.99 3.78
C LYS A 299 -18.82 -5.76 3.77
N ASN A 300 -18.42 -4.70 3.08
CA ASN A 300 -19.07 -3.38 3.12
C ASN A 300 -19.21 -2.84 4.57
N ASP A 301 -18.19 -3.08 5.41
CA ASP A 301 -18.14 -2.62 6.79
C ASP A 301 -17.36 -1.31 6.89
N ILE A 302 -18.09 -0.20 6.70
CA ILE A 302 -17.50 1.16 6.72
C ILE A 302 -16.94 1.53 8.09
N TYR A 303 -17.52 0.99 9.17
CA TYR A 303 -17.03 1.26 10.51
C TYR A 303 -15.65 0.63 10.73
N GLU A 304 -15.47 -0.63 10.35
CA GLU A 304 -14.18 -1.31 10.46
C GLU A 304 -13.15 -0.70 9.48
N LEU A 305 -13.57 -0.32 8.27
CA LEU A 305 -12.72 0.40 7.31
C LEU A 305 -12.21 1.72 7.90
N LYS A 306 -13.08 2.50 8.56
CA LYS A 306 -12.68 3.73 9.25
C LYS A 306 -11.62 3.45 10.33
N ASN A 307 -11.80 2.38 11.12
CA ASN A 307 -10.83 2.01 12.15
C ASN A 307 -9.48 1.61 11.54
N ALA A 308 -9.49 0.88 10.42
CA ALA A 308 -8.28 0.56 9.67
C ALA A 308 -7.60 1.83 9.13
N PHE A 309 -8.35 2.75 8.53
CA PHE A 309 -7.82 4.04 8.04
C PHE A 309 -7.15 4.86 9.16
N LEU A 310 -7.77 4.95 10.32
CA LEU A 310 -7.18 5.61 11.49
C LEU A 310 -5.90 4.93 12.00
N SER A 311 -5.72 3.66 11.66
CA SER A 311 -4.54 2.87 12.06
C SER A 311 -3.39 2.95 11.05
N PHE A 312 -3.62 3.43 9.81
CA PHE A 312 -2.56 3.63 8.81
C PHE A 312 -1.66 4.84 9.07
N GLY A 313 -2.09 5.76 9.92
CA GLY A 313 -1.33 6.96 10.18
C GLY A 313 -1.61 7.57 11.56
N LYS A 314 -0.94 8.68 11.83
CA LYS A 314 -1.11 9.42 13.09
C LYS A 314 -1.92 10.69 12.84
N PRO A 315 -3.05 10.88 13.54
CA PRO A 315 -3.78 12.14 13.48
C PRO A 315 -2.89 13.31 13.93
N THR A 316 -2.81 14.36 13.14
CA THR A 316 -2.08 15.59 13.49
C THR A 316 -2.99 16.62 14.14
N GLU A 317 -4.30 16.47 13.99
CA GLU A 317 -5.34 17.32 14.58
C GLU A 317 -6.49 16.45 15.10
N LYS A 318 -7.47 17.07 15.77
CA LYS A 318 -8.68 16.38 16.24
C LYS A 318 -9.52 15.93 15.03
N ILE A 319 -9.78 14.63 14.92
CA ILE A 319 -10.54 14.06 13.82
C ILE A 319 -12.05 14.28 14.02
N ASP A 320 -12.73 14.68 12.95
CA ASP A 320 -14.18 14.57 12.84
C ASP A 320 -14.54 13.14 12.35
N HIS A 321 -14.89 12.29 13.30
CA HIS A 321 -15.23 10.90 13.03
C HIS A 321 -16.50 10.71 12.18
N ALA A 322 -17.43 11.68 12.21
CA ALA A 322 -18.65 11.62 11.42
C ALA A 322 -18.36 11.97 9.96
N SER A 323 -17.60 13.04 9.72
CA SER A 323 -17.16 13.42 8.39
C SER A 323 -16.30 12.35 7.74
N LEU A 324 -15.33 11.76 8.49
CA LEU A 324 -14.50 10.67 7.97
C LEU A 324 -15.34 9.43 7.59
N TYR A 325 -16.35 9.10 8.39
CA TYR A 325 -17.24 7.98 8.09
C TYR A 325 -18.00 8.23 6.78
N THR A 326 -18.58 9.42 6.63
CA THR A 326 -19.35 9.79 5.41
C THR A 326 -18.46 9.77 4.17
N ASP A 327 -17.27 10.36 4.24
CA ASP A 327 -16.33 10.40 3.12
C ASP A 327 -15.85 8.98 2.71
N LEU A 328 -15.67 8.08 3.67
CA LEU A 328 -15.33 6.68 3.40
C LEU A 328 -16.51 5.91 2.80
N ASP A 329 -17.73 6.15 3.28
CA ASP A 329 -18.95 5.56 2.73
C ASP A 329 -19.16 5.98 1.27
N ASP A 330 -18.98 7.26 0.98
CA ASP A 330 -19.04 7.81 -0.38
C ASP A 330 -17.96 7.19 -1.28
N MET A 331 -16.70 7.09 -0.80
CA MET A 331 -15.61 6.45 -1.52
C MET A 331 -15.91 4.98 -1.82
N VAL A 332 -16.30 4.21 -0.81
CA VAL A 332 -16.65 2.79 -0.99
C VAL A 332 -17.85 2.66 -1.93
N GLY A 333 -18.87 3.49 -1.78
CA GLY A 333 -20.03 3.52 -2.66
C GLY A 333 -19.68 3.79 -4.13
N LYS A 334 -18.70 4.68 -4.39
CA LYS A 334 -18.16 4.91 -5.74
C LYS A 334 -17.60 3.62 -6.35
N TYR A 335 -16.76 2.91 -5.61
CA TYR A 335 -16.04 1.74 -6.13
C TYR A 335 -16.87 0.44 -6.10
N MET A 336 -17.75 0.23 -5.11
CA MET A 336 -18.62 -0.95 -5.04
C MET A 336 -19.67 -1.02 -6.15
N ASN A 337 -20.02 0.13 -6.77
CA ASN A 337 -20.94 0.19 -7.90
C ASN A 337 -20.25 0.00 -9.25
N MET A 338 -18.90 -0.08 -9.28
CA MET A 338 -18.12 -0.37 -10.48
C MET A 338 -17.91 -1.88 -10.64
N ASP A 339 -17.78 -2.35 -11.87
CA ASP A 339 -17.26 -3.69 -12.12
C ASP A 339 -15.79 -3.76 -11.70
N PHE A 340 -15.42 -4.78 -10.93
CA PHE A 340 -14.04 -4.98 -10.49
C PHE A 340 -13.03 -4.96 -11.66
N GLY A 341 -13.44 -5.38 -12.85
CA GLY A 341 -12.61 -5.35 -14.05
C GLY A 341 -12.30 -3.95 -14.58
N THR A 342 -13.10 -2.94 -14.21
CA THR A 342 -12.94 -1.55 -14.66
C THR A 342 -12.35 -0.62 -13.60
N MET A 343 -12.18 -1.10 -12.36
CA MET A 343 -11.57 -0.33 -11.29
C MET A 343 -10.10 -0.05 -11.58
N ASP A 344 -9.69 1.21 -11.41
CA ASP A 344 -8.30 1.64 -11.45
C ASP A 344 -7.73 1.72 -10.03
N LEU A 345 -6.68 0.92 -9.75
CA LEU A 345 -6.03 0.90 -8.44
C LEU A 345 -5.32 2.22 -8.14
N GLY A 346 -4.81 2.90 -9.17
CA GLY A 346 -4.18 4.21 -9.05
C GLY A 346 -5.17 5.23 -8.52
N GLU A 347 -6.35 5.32 -9.14
CA GLU A 347 -7.42 6.23 -8.71
C GLU A 347 -7.89 5.90 -7.27
N LEU A 348 -8.06 4.61 -6.96
CA LEU A 348 -8.42 4.18 -5.61
C LEU A 348 -7.37 4.59 -4.56
N MET A 349 -6.08 4.43 -4.88
CA MET A 349 -5.00 4.82 -3.97
C MET A 349 -4.90 6.33 -3.81
N GLU A 350 -5.09 7.11 -4.88
CA GLU A 350 -5.12 8.57 -4.82
C GLU A 350 -6.30 9.08 -3.97
N ASP A 351 -7.49 8.52 -4.16
CA ASP A 351 -8.67 8.85 -3.35
C ASP A 351 -8.42 8.51 -1.87
N ALA A 352 -7.88 7.33 -1.57
CA ALA A 352 -7.57 6.89 -0.21
C ALA A 352 -6.54 7.81 0.47
N ILE A 353 -5.44 8.14 -0.22
CA ILE A 353 -4.42 9.07 0.27
C ILE A 353 -5.01 10.49 0.42
N GLY A 354 -5.85 10.91 -0.53
CA GLY A 354 -6.56 12.18 -0.49
C GLY A 354 -7.45 12.32 0.76
N LEU A 355 -8.18 11.25 1.12
CA LEU A 355 -8.98 11.19 2.34
C LEU A 355 -8.12 11.29 3.60
N LEU A 356 -7.02 10.56 3.67
CA LEU A 356 -6.10 10.64 4.81
C LEU A 356 -5.56 12.08 4.99
N LYS A 357 -5.16 12.73 3.89
CA LYS A 357 -4.71 14.14 3.91
C LYS A 357 -5.84 15.10 4.31
N LYS A 358 -7.06 14.95 3.75
CA LYS A 358 -8.23 15.76 4.08
C LYS A 358 -8.53 15.73 5.58
N HIS A 359 -8.43 14.55 6.17
CA HIS A 359 -8.69 14.33 7.60
C HIS A 359 -7.45 14.51 8.50
N LYS A 360 -6.37 15.12 7.97
CA LYS A 360 -5.15 15.43 8.74
C LYS A 360 -4.51 14.20 9.40
N ILE A 361 -4.55 13.07 8.73
CA ILE A 361 -3.89 11.83 9.13
C ILE A 361 -2.54 11.75 8.41
N ALA A 362 -1.45 11.88 9.15
CA ALA A 362 -0.09 11.75 8.60
C ALA A 362 0.20 10.27 8.30
N ILE A 363 0.52 9.98 7.04
CA ILE A 363 0.82 8.63 6.55
C ILE A 363 2.31 8.35 6.78
N GLU A 364 2.66 7.13 7.19
CA GLU A 364 4.06 6.73 7.28
C GLU A 364 4.68 6.48 5.88
N PRO A 365 6.00 6.74 5.72
CA PRO A 365 6.67 6.64 4.41
C PRO A 365 6.49 5.27 3.73
N ASP A 366 6.55 4.17 4.49
CA ASP A 366 6.42 2.80 3.97
C ASP A 366 5.05 2.55 3.32
N ILE A 367 3.98 3.14 3.85
CA ILE A 367 2.63 3.02 3.28
C ILE A 367 2.51 3.84 1.98
N THR A 368 3.15 5.00 1.92
CA THR A 368 3.21 5.80 0.69
C THR A 368 4.01 5.07 -0.39
N LEU A 369 5.14 4.46 -0.01
CA LEU A 369 5.97 3.65 -0.89
C LEU A 369 5.18 2.46 -1.44
N LEU A 370 4.43 1.76 -0.59
CA LEU A 370 3.56 0.65 -0.99
C LEU A 370 2.49 1.10 -1.98
N ALA A 371 1.76 2.18 -1.69
CA ALA A 371 0.72 2.66 -2.60
C ALA A 371 1.29 2.96 -3.99
N ARG A 372 2.43 3.62 -4.04
CA ARG A 372 3.14 3.95 -5.27
C ARG A 372 3.60 2.71 -6.05
N SER A 373 4.16 1.73 -5.34
CA SER A 373 4.60 0.47 -5.95
C SER A 373 3.42 -0.37 -6.48
N MET A 374 2.26 -0.34 -5.82
CA MET A 374 1.04 -1.00 -6.30
C MET A 374 0.52 -0.36 -7.60
N VAL A 375 0.56 0.97 -7.71
CA VAL A 375 0.20 1.69 -8.95
C VAL A 375 1.16 1.33 -10.10
N THR A 376 2.48 1.31 -9.82
CA THR A 376 3.48 0.90 -10.81
C THR A 376 3.26 -0.54 -11.27
N MET A 377 2.96 -1.44 -10.32
CA MET A 377 2.67 -2.84 -10.61
C MET A 377 1.43 -3.00 -11.50
N GLU A 378 0.36 -2.29 -11.20
CA GLU A 378 -0.84 -2.32 -12.03
C GLU A 378 -0.55 -1.85 -13.46
N GLY A 379 0.22 -0.76 -13.60
CA GLY A 379 0.67 -0.28 -14.91
C GLY A 379 1.47 -1.34 -15.68
N THR A 380 2.37 -2.05 -15.00
CA THR A 380 3.15 -3.14 -15.58
C THR A 380 2.27 -4.32 -16.02
N LEU A 381 1.29 -4.70 -15.19
CA LEU A 381 0.35 -5.77 -15.53
C LEU A 381 -0.51 -5.40 -16.73
N LYS A 382 -1.01 -4.17 -16.81
CA LYS A 382 -1.81 -3.67 -17.94
C LYS A 382 -1.03 -3.67 -19.26
N LEU A 383 0.28 -3.42 -19.22
CA LEU A 383 1.15 -3.54 -20.40
C LEU A 383 1.27 -5.00 -20.87
N CYS A 384 1.43 -5.94 -19.95
CA CYS A 384 1.53 -7.37 -20.28
C CYS A 384 0.19 -7.96 -20.74
N SER A 385 -0.88 -7.75 -19.97
CA SER A 385 -2.23 -8.22 -20.25
C SER A 385 -3.28 -7.25 -19.70
N PRO A 386 -3.92 -6.44 -20.55
CA PRO A 386 -4.93 -5.45 -20.13
C PRO A 386 -6.16 -6.04 -19.42
N GLU A 387 -6.39 -7.36 -19.58
CA GLU A 387 -7.52 -8.05 -18.96
C GLU A 387 -7.30 -8.37 -17.47
N VAL A 388 -6.06 -8.25 -17.00
CA VAL A 388 -5.69 -8.61 -15.63
C VAL A 388 -5.86 -7.38 -14.73
N ASN A 389 -6.67 -7.52 -13.69
CA ASN A 389 -6.96 -6.47 -12.72
C ASN A 389 -6.35 -6.83 -11.36
N MET A 390 -5.52 -5.94 -10.82
CA MET A 390 -4.82 -6.16 -9.55
C MET A 390 -5.78 -6.26 -8.36
N ILE A 391 -6.87 -5.49 -8.36
CA ILE A 391 -7.86 -5.50 -7.27
C ILE A 391 -8.56 -6.85 -7.20
N GLN A 392 -8.95 -7.40 -8.37
CA GLN A 392 -9.58 -8.73 -8.46
C GLN A 392 -8.65 -9.83 -7.95
N ILE A 393 -7.35 -9.75 -8.26
CA ILE A 393 -6.37 -10.73 -7.79
C ILE A 393 -6.14 -10.59 -6.29
N LEU A 394 -6.02 -9.36 -5.78
CA LEU A 394 -5.85 -9.06 -4.37
C LEU A 394 -7.02 -9.61 -3.53
N THR A 395 -8.25 -9.36 -3.98
CA THR A 395 -9.46 -9.84 -3.31
C THR A 395 -9.57 -11.37 -3.36
N SER A 396 -9.22 -11.99 -4.49
CA SER A 396 -9.18 -13.44 -4.66
C SER A 396 -8.10 -14.08 -3.77
N TYR A 397 -6.91 -13.48 -3.72
CA TYR A 397 -5.81 -13.91 -2.86
C TYR A 397 -6.21 -13.86 -1.38
N MET A 398 -6.85 -12.77 -0.95
CA MET A 398 -7.35 -12.62 0.41
C MET A 398 -8.42 -13.68 0.73
N SER A 399 -9.38 -13.88 -0.18
CA SER A 399 -10.45 -14.87 0.02
C SER A 399 -9.90 -16.30 0.14
N ALA A 400 -8.95 -16.69 -0.71
CA ALA A 400 -8.32 -18.00 -0.67
C ALA A 400 -7.50 -18.23 0.63
N ASN A 401 -6.79 -17.21 1.10
CA ASN A 401 -5.93 -17.35 2.28
C ASN A 401 -6.65 -17.13 3.62
N MET A 402 -7.81 -16.46 3.63
CA MET A 402 -8.64 -16.33 4.84
C MET A 402 -9.03 -17.70 5.42
N PHE A 403 -9.20 -18.72 4.57
CA PHE A 403 -9.54 -20.09 5.04
C PHE A 403 -8.32 -20.85 5.60
N HIS A 404 -7.09 -20.46 5.23
CA HIS A 404 -5.87 -21.11 5.73
C HIS A 404 -5.31 -20.46 7.01
N GLU A 405 -5.57 -19.16 7.23
CA GLU A 405 -5.09 -18.44 8.41
C GLU A 405 -6.05 -18.49 9.62
N ILE A 406 -7.22 -19.11 9.50
CA ILE A 406 -8.11 -19.34 10.66
C ILE A 406 -7.47 -20.42 11.54
N ASP A 407 -6.47 -20.02 12.33
CA ASP A 407 -6.11 -20.77 13.52
C ASP A 407 -7.26 -20.63 14.53
N ILE A 408 -8.22 -21.56 14.40
CA ILE A 408 -9.43 -21.65 15.24
C ILE A 408 -9.06 -21.53 16.72
N LYS A 409 -7.88 -22.03 17.13
CA LYS A 409 -7.37 -21.90 18.50
C LYS A 409 -6.98 -20.46 18.86
N LYS A 410 -6.45 -19.70 17.89
CA LYS A 410 -6.05 -18.30 18.10
C LYS A 410 -7.29 -17.40 18.16
N GLU A 411 -8.25 -17.66 17.31
CA GLU A 411 -9.53 -16.90 17.23
C GLU A 411 -10.44 -17.17 18.43
N ILE A 412 -10.55 -18.43 18.86
CA ILE A 412 -11.23 -18.78 20.12
C ILE A 412 -10.53 -18.12 21.32
N ARG A 413 -9.21 -18.05 21.34
CA ARG A 413 -8.45 -17.39 22.41
C ARG A 413 -8.64 -15.87 22.40
N HIS A 414 -8.74 -15.24 21.22
CA HIS A 414 -9.08 -13.82 21.08
C HIS A 414 -10.53 -13.57 21.50
N ALA A 415 -11.49 -14.35 21.02
CA ALA A 415 -12.89 -14.25 21.42
C ALA A 415 -13.09 -14.45 22.92
N LEU A 416 -12.41 -15.43 23.53
CA LEU A 416 -12.42 -15.62 24.98
C LEU A 416 -11.76 -14.46 25.74
N ARG A 417 -10.70 -13.87 25.21
CA ARG A 417 -10.05 -12.71 25.81
C ARG A 417 -10.94 -11.46 25.69
N ASP A 418 -11.64 -11.29 24.56
CA ASP A 418 -12.56 -10.17 24.33
C ASP A 418 -13.83 -10.31 25.18
N ILE A 419 -14.36 -11.52 25.35
CA ILE A 419 -15.45 -11.84 26.29
C ILE A 419 -14.99 -11.58 27.73
N TYR A 420 -13.79 -12.01 28.10
CA TYR A 420 -13.23 -11.75 29.42
C TYR A 420 -12.94 -10.27 29.65
N GLY A 421 -12.41 -9.57 28.65
CA GLY A 421 -12.18 -8.12 28.68
C GLY A 421 -13.49 -7.32 28.75
N SER A 422 -14.50 -7.73 27.99
CA SER A 422 -15.83 -7.12 28.00
C SER A 422 -16.58 -7.39 29.32
N SER A 423 -16.48 -8.59 29.89
CA SER A 423 -17.07 -8.90 31.20
C SER A 423 -16.41 -8.10 32.32
N LYS A 424 -15.09 -7.87 32.27
CA LYS A 424 -14.39 -7.03 33.23
C LYS A 424 -14.78 -5.57 33.10
N LYS A 425 -14.91 -5.04 31.88
CA LYS A 425 -15.42 -3.67 31.63
C LYS A 425 -16.90 -3.52 32.03
N SER A 426 -17.72 -4.55 31.84
CA SER A 426 -19.12 -4.53 32.26
C SER A 426 -19.27 -4.50 33.77
N LEU A 427 -18.33 -5.07 34.53
CA LEU A 427 -18.30 -4.99 36.00
C LEU A 427 -17.85 -3.61 36.52
N GLU A 428 -17.15 -2.82 35.68
CA GLU A 428 -16.73 -1.45 36.00
C GLU A 428 -17.80 -0.38 35.67
N ILE A 429 -18.78 -0.73 34.81
CA ILE A 429 -19.87 0.19 34.42
C ILE A 429 -20.67 0.69 35.64
N PRO A 430 -21.06 -0.11 36.63
CA PRO A 430 -21.79 0.40 37.81
C PRO A 430 -20.98 1.42 38.62
N ALA A 431 -19.67 1.22 38.74
CA ALA A 431 -18.78 2.16 39.42
C ALA A 431 -18.66 3.48 38.63
N GLN A 432 -18.47 3.42 37.32
CA GLN A 432 -18.38 4.59 36.44
C GLN A 432 -19.71 5.36 36.38
N VAL A 433 -20.85 4.67 36.39
CA VAL A 433 -22.17 5.29 36.46
C VAL A 433 -22.39 5.96 37.83
N SER A 434 -21.93 5.32 38.91
CA SER A 434 -21.95 5.93 40.26
C SER A 434 -21.10 7.19 40.35
N ASP A 435 -19.89 7.18 39.74
CA ASP A 435 -19.01 8.37 39.68
C ASP A 435 -19.64 9.47 38.84
N LEU A 436 -20.27 9.14 37.70
CA LEU A 436 -20.98 10.09 36.84
C LEU A 436 -22.18 10.72 37.59
N LEU A 437 -22.93 9.92 38.34
CA LEU A 437 -24.04 10.39 39.18
C LEU A 437 -23.54 11.30 40.30
N ASN A 438 -22.41 10.99 40.93
CA ASN A 438 -21.80 11.84 41.97
C ASN A 438 -21.29 13.16 41.39
N ILE A 439 -20.68 13.16 40.20
CA ILE A 439 -20.22 14.37 39.50
C ILE A 439 -21.43 15.23 39.09
N THR A 440 -22.52 14.60 38.65
CA THR A 440 -23.77 15.27 38.27
C THR A 440 -24.46 15.88 39.47
N LYS A 441 -24.47 15.18 40.63
CA LYS A 441 -25.03 15.66 41.88
C LYS A 441 -24.30 16.89 42.42
N ASN A 442 -23.01 17.00 42.10
CA ASN A 442 -22.18 18.15 42.53
C ASN A 442 -22.19 19.32 41.51
N GLY A 443 -23.04 19.29 40.49
CA GLY A 443 -23.25 20.40 39.55
C GLY A 443 -22.10 20.73 38.61
N GLN A 444 -21.14 19.81 38.41
CA GLN A 444 -19.91 20.07 37.66
C GLN A 444 -19.93 19.63 36.18
N VAL A 445 -21.06 19.12 35.65
CA VAL A 445 -21.18 18.69 34.25
C VAL A 445 -21.87 19.74 33.40
N ARG A 446 -21.14 20.35 32.47
CA ARG A 446 -21.72 21.06 31.34
C ARG A 446 -21.77 20.12 30.14
N VAL A 447 -22.94 19.58 29.83
CA VAL A 447 -23.14 18.76 28.63
C VAL A 447 -23.79 19.63 27.55
N ASN A 448 -23.08 19.91 26.48
CA ASN A 448 -23.68 20.48 25.26
C ASN A 448 -24.34 19.34 24.50
N ILE A 449 -25.66 19.24 24.55
CA ILE A 449 -26.42 18.18 23.87
C ILE A 449 -27.02 18.80 22.61
N GLU A 450 -26.55 18.39 21.44
CA GLU A 450 -27.28 18.61 20.18
C GLU A 450 -28.48 17.66 20.16
N SER A 451 -29.68 18.23 20.32
CA SER A 451 -30.90 17.50 20.73
C SER A 451 -31.52 16.59 19.67
N ALA A 452 -31.20 16.73 18.37
CA ALA A 452 -31.92 16.01 17.31
C ALA A 452 -31.58 14.51 17.18
N GLN A 453 -30.35 14.09 17.46
CA GLN A 453 -29.96 12.67 17.37
C GLN A 453 -30.35 11.85 18.60
N ILE A 454 -30.34 12.49 19.79
CA ILE A 454 -30.73 11.82 21.06
C ILE A 454 -32.22 11.53 21.09
N GLU A 455 -33.07 12.40 20.56
CA GLU A 455 -34.51 12.13 20.43
C GLU A 455 -34.83 10.97 19.50
N LYS A 456 -34.03 10.78 18.43
CA LYS A 456 -34.20 9.65 17.50
C LYS A 456 -33.76 8.32 18.13
N ALA A 457 -32.61 8.31 18.79
CA ALA A 457 -32.11 7.15 19.53
C ALA A 457 -33.02 6.78 20.71
N GLY A 458 -33.52 7.77 21.45
CA GLY A 458 -34.46 7.55 22.54
C GLY A 458 -35.80 6.97 22.08
N ARG A 459 -36.31 7.36 20.93
CA ARG A 459 -37.53 6.80 20.33
C ARG A 459 -37.34 5.34 19.88
N GLU A 460 -36.21 5.01 19.30
CA GLU A 460 -35.90 3.62 18.90
C GLU A 460 -35.66 2.69 20.11
N LEU A 461 -34.96 3.18 21.13
CA LEU A 461 -34.80 2.44 22.40
C LEU A 461 -36.14 2.19 23.09
N LYS A 462 -37.03 3.19 23.13
CA LYS A 462 -38.36 3.04 23.71
C LYS A 462 -39.18 1.98 22.98
N LYS A 463 -39.18 1.99 21.65
CA LYS A 463 -39.85 0.95 20.85
C LYS A 463 -39.29 -0.46 21.13
N GLY A 464 -37.96 -0.59 21.26
CA GLY A 464 -37.33 -1.86 21.62
C GLY A 464 -37.79 -2.38 23.01
N PHE A 465 -37.89 -1.49 24.00
CA PHE A 465 -38.38 -1.82 25.32
C PHE A 465 -39.86 -2.22 25.32
N ASP A 466 -40.70 -1.49 24.58
CA ASP A 466 -42.14 -1.82 24.45
C ASP A 466 -42.35 -3.20 23.83
N HIS A 467 -41.58 -3.58 22.83
CA HIS A 467 -41.64 -4.94 22.24
C HIS A 467 -41.14 -6.01 23.20
N LEU A 468 -40.06 -5.76 23.93
CA LEU A 468 -39.55 -6.71 24.94
C LEU A 468 -40.58 -6.97 26.05
N LEU A 469 -41.23 -5.90 26.50
CA LEU A 469 -42.28 -5.98 27.54
C LEU A 469 -43.48 -6.82 27.07
N LEU A 470 -43.92 -6.63 25.80
CA LEU A 470 -44.98 -7.44 25.21
C LEU A 470 -44.61 -8.93 25.11
N VAL A 471 -43.38 -9.25 24.71
CA VAL A 471 -42.88 -10.64 24.67
C VAL A 471 -42.88 -11.27 26.06
N LEU A 472 -42.44 -10.54 27.09
CA LEU A 472 -42.49 -11.03 28.48
C LEU A 472 -43.91 -11.28 28.98
N ILE A 473 -44.86 -10.40 28.63
CA ILE A 473 -46.28 -10.57 28.96
C ILE A 473 -46.83 -11.84 28.29
N VAL A 474 -46.55 -12.07 27.01
CA VAL A 474 -47.00 -13.27 26.30
C VAL A 474 -46.41 -14.54 26.92
N MET A 475 -45.12 -14.52 27.24
CA MET A 475 -44.45 -15.65 27.91
C MET A 475 -45.10 -15.93 29.28
N ALA A 476 -45.36 -14.89 30.07
CA ALA A 476 -46.04 -15.05 31.38
C ALA A 476 -47.45 -15.62 31.23
N LEU A 477 -48.24 -15.13 30.25
CA LEU A 477 -49.59 -15.65 29.96
C LEU A 477 -49.58 -17.13 29.54
N TRP A 478 -48.68 -17.52 28.67
CA TRP A 478 -48.55 -18.89 28.20
C TRP A 478 -48.06 -19.82 29.29
N PHE A 479 -47.08 -19.39 30.09
CA PHE A 479 -46.56 -20.18 31.20
C PHE A 479 -47.62 -20.38 32.28
N SER A 480 -48.36 -19.32 32.65
CA SER A 480 -49.47 -19.41 33.59
C SER A 480 -50.60 -20.30 33.06
N SER A 481 -50.91 -20.21 31.76
CA SER A 481 -51.91 -21.06 31.11
C SER A 481 -51.51 -22.53 31.10
N ALA A 482 -50.21 -22.81 30.87
CA ALA A 482 -49.68 -24.18 30.91
C ALA A 482 -49.75 -24.78 32.33
N ILE A 483 -49.44 -23.97 33.36
CA ILE A 483 -49.58 -24.41 34.76
C ILE A 483 -51.05 -24.71 35.11
N LEU A 484 -51.96 -23.82 34.67
CA LEU A 484 -53.40 -24.03 34.91
C LEU A 484 -53.94 -25.28 34.19
N CYS A 485 -53.37 -25.75 33.09
CA CYS A 485 -53.75 -27.03 32.46
C CYS A 485 -53.50 -28.26 33.37
N LEU A 486 -52.55 -28.14 34.30
CA LEU A 486 -52.23 -29.22 35.27
C LEU A 486 -53.15 -29.19 36.47
N SER A 487 -54.05 -28.22 36.58
CA SER A 487 -54.98 -28.06 37.69
C SER A 487 -56.37 -28.62 37.33
N ASP A 488 -57.17 -29.02 38.37
CA ASP A 488 -58.55 -29.56 38.23
C ASP A 488 -59.63 -28.48 38.23
N VAL A 489 -59.30 -27.26 37.77
CA VAL A 489 -60.25 -26.13 37.74
C VAL A 489 -61.31 -26.33 36.66
N THR A 490 -62.58 -26.15 37.08
CA THR A 490 -63.78 -26.17 36.19
C THR A 490 -64.35 -24.74 36.04
N PRO A 491 -64.97 -24.37 34.87
CA PRO A 491 -65.37 -25.23 33.75
C PRO A 491 -64.22 -25.53 32.77
N ARG A 492 -64.29 -26.66 32.08
CA ARG A 492 -63.34 -27.10 31.04
C ARG A 492 -63.96 -26.95 29.65
N VAL A 493 -63.13 -26.44 28.70
CA VAL A 493 -63.44 -26.33 27.28
C VAL A 493 -62.34 -27.04 26.51
N LEU A 494 -62.68 -27.95 25.59
CA LEU A 494 -61.73 -28.78 24.83
C LEU A 494 -60.80 -29.64 25.75
N GLY A 495 -61.23 -30.02 26.91
CA GLY A 495 -60.43 -30.80 27.87
C GLY A 495 -59.48 -29.97 28.72
N MET A 496 -59.37 -28.66 28.54
CA MET A 496 -58.56 -27.75 29.30
C MET A 496 -59.40 -26.78 30.13
N PRO A 497 -58.87 -26.23 31.25
CA PRO A 497 -59.54 -25.19 31.99
C PRO A 497 -59.83 -23.98 31.14
N TYR A 498 -60.99 -23.36 31.23
CA TYR A 498 -61.45 -22.22 30.46
C TYR A 498 -60.43 -21.06 30.53
N LEU A 499 -59.84 -20.78 31.70
CA LEU A 499 -58.83 -19.74 31.90
C LEU A 499 -57.53 -20.01 31.15
N SER A 500 -57.13 -21.28 30.99
CA SER A 500 -55.94 -21.66 30.20
C SER A 500 -56.16 -21.39 28.72
N VAL A 501 -57.33 -21.76 28.18
CA VAL A 501 -57.68 -21.50 26.78
C VAL A 501 -57.72 -19.99 26.52
N ALA A 502 -58.32 -19.22 27.41
CA ALA A 502 -58.36 -17.75 27.31
C ALA A 502 -56.96 -17.12 27.32
N GLY A 503 -56.03 -17.61 28.17
CA GLY A 503 -54.66 -17.11 28.22
C GLY A 503 -53.84 -17.46 26.97
N PHE A 504 -54.00 -18.67 26.40
CA PHE A 504 -53.32 -19.01 25.14
C PHE A 504 -53.83 -18.17 23.96
N ILE A 505 -55.16 -17.97 23.86
CA ILE A 505 -55.77 -17.15 22.81
C ILE A 505 -55.30 -15.69 22.95
N SER A 506 -55.29 -15.13 24.17
CA SER A 506 -54.84 -13.75 24.41
C SER A 506 -53.39 -13.55 24.02
N GLY A 507 -52.49 -14.48 24.38
CA GLY A 507 -51.09 -14.43 23.98
C GLY A 507 -50.91 -14.50 22.46
N PHE A 508 -51.68 -15.36 21.78
CA PHE A 508 -51.66 -15.46 20.32
C PHE A 508 -52.12 -14.17 19.63
N LEU A 509 -53.17 -13.54 20.13
CA LEU A 509 -53.67 -12.25 19.60
C LEU A 509 -52.64 -11.12 19.75
N ILE A 510 -51.91 -11.10 20.88
CA ILE A 510 -50.83 -10.11 21.10
C ILE A 510 -49.70 -10.33 20.09
N ILE A 511 -49.27 -11.58 19.85
CA ILE A 511 -48.25 -11.87 18.84
C ILE A 511 -48.71 -11.45 17.45
N LEU A 512 -49.94 -11.76 17.06
CA LEU A 512 -50.51 -11.41 15.78
C LEU A 512 -50.56 -9.89 15.60
N TYR A 513 -50.95 -9.14 16.63
CA TYR A 513 -50.93 -7.67 16.63
C TYR A 513 -49.53 -7.13 16.41
N VAL A 514 -48.51 -7.65 17.14
CA VAL A 514 -47.11 -7.21 16.98
C VAL A 514 -46.60 -7.48 15.57
N LEU A 515 -46.88 -8.67 15.00
CA LEU A 515 -46.48 -9.01 13.63
C LEU A 515 -47.12 -8.09 12.58
N ILE A 516 -48.40 -7.82 12.68
CA ILE A 516 -49.09 -6.91 11.78
C ILE A 516 -48.52 -5.49 11.88
N HIS A 517 -48.26 -5.04 13.10
CA HIS A 517 -47.71 -3.71 13.35
C HIS A 517 -46.27 -3.58 12.76
N MET A 518 -45.43 -4.61 12.91
CA MET A 518 -44.09 -4.64 12.30
C MET A 518 -44.15 -4.66 10.76
N LEU A 519 -45.09 -5.39 10.16
CA LEU A 519 -45.27 -5.41 8.69
C LEU A 519 -45.75 -4.07 8.12
N ILE A 520 -46.59 -3.36 8.87
CA ILE A 520 -47.06 -2.02 8.47
C ILE A 520 -45.92 -0.97 8.57
N GLN A 521 -45.08 -1.07 9.61
CA GLN A 521 -43.94 -0.17 9.78
C GLN A 521 -42.82 -0.40 8.73
N ARG A 522 -42.69 -1.62 8.19
CA ARG A 522 -41.72 -1.95 7.15
C ARG A 522 -42.13 -1.44 5.75
N LYS A 523 -43.37 -1.02 5.57
CA LYS A 523 -43.91 -0.43 4.31
C LYS A 523 -43.97 1.10 4.29
N LYS A 524 -43.61 1.75 5.39
CA LYS A 524 -43.41 3.21 5.49
C LYS A 524 -41.91 3.51 5.62
#